data_0d19ea210547754bb36c12e2b22eb0ce
#
_entry.id   0d19ea210547754bb36c12e2b22eb0ce
#
_cell.length_a   1.000
_cell.length_b   1.000
_cell.length_c   1.000
_cell.angle_alpha   90.00
_cell.angle_beta   90.00
_cell.angle_gamma   90.00
#
_symmetry.space_group_name_H-M   'P 1'
#
loop_
_entity.id
_entity.type
_entity.pdbx_description
1 polymer ?
#
loop_
_entity_poly.entity_id
_entity_poly.type
_entity_poly.pdbx_seq_one_letter_code
_entity_poly.pdbx_strand_id
1 'polypeptide(L)'
;MLKVIEGFENYLISDDGKVYNSKTNKELKQQISTSGYYNIQLYKNKKVYMKYIHRLVAQAFIDGEKEQVDHINGNKLDNRVENLRWVTASENYYNYGYEERKKNRCRKVIAISDSETIEFNSRKECAKYFKCLPSKIKYNYLYKKGNKKGIIFKLKI
;
A
#
# COMPACT_ATOMS: atom_id res chain seq x y z
N MET A 1 22.66 16.71 5.54
CA MET A 1 23.40 17.12 4.30
C MET A 1 22.42 17.80 3.34
N LEU A 2 22.87 18.78 2.50
CA LEU A 2 22.02 19.45 1.51
C LEU A 2 22.54 19.19 0.10
N LYS A 3 21.64 18.90 -0.83
CA LYS A 3 21.92 18.74 -2.27
C LYS A 3 20.94 19.56 -3.10
N VAL A 4 21.38 20.02 -4.26
CA VAL A 4 20.52 20.71 -5.24
C VAL A 4 19.52 19.69 -5.81
N ILE A 5 18.26 20.11 -5.91
CA ILE A 5 17.24 19.29 -6.57
C ILE A 5 17.48 19.32 -8.08
N GLU A 6 17.73 18.16 -8.66
CA GLU A 6 17.95 18.03 -10.11
C GLU A 6 16.79 18.64 -10.91
N GLY A 7 17.14 19.48 -11.87
CA GLY A 7 16.17 20.21 -12.68
C GLY A 7 15.48 21.39 -11.98
N PHE A 8 15.82 21.69 -10.69
CA PHE A 8 15.25 22.78 -9.90
C PHE A 8 16.34 23.48 -9.07
N GLU A 9 17.29 24.11 -9.71
CA GLU A 9 18.56 24.65 -9.17
C GLU A 9 18.36 25.72 -8.07
N ASN A 10 17.17 26.34 -8.01
CA ASN A 10 16.80 27.28 -6.95
C ASN A 10 16.34 26.60 -5.65
N TYR A 11 16.40 25.28 -5.56
CA TYR A 11 15.92 24.52 -4.40
C TYR A 11 16.93 23.46 -3.97
N LEU A 12 17.03 23.30 -2.66
CA LEU A 12 17.89 22.30 -2.01
C LEU A 12 17.00 21.32 -1.26
N ILE A 13 17.40 20.06 -1.23
CA ILE A 13 16.80 19.00 -0.43
C ILE A 13 17.82 18.50 0.60
N SER A 14 17.36 18.27 1.84
CA SER A 14 18.16 17.64 2.88
C SER A 14 17.91 16.15 2.97
N ASP A 15 18.86 15.44 3.59
CA ASP A 15 18.78 14.00 3.86
C ASP A 15 17.69 13.62 4.87
N ASP A 16 17.16 14.58 5.62
CA ASP A 16 15.98 14.42 6.50
C ASP A 16 14.65 14.82 5.82
N GLY A 17 14.69 15.16 4.52
CA GLY A 17 13.50 15.43 3.70
C GLY A 17 12.97 16.86 3.78
N LYS A 18 13.77 17.83 4.24
CA LYS A 18 13.39 19.26 4.19
C LYS A 18 13.83 19.92 2.91
N VAL A 19 13.03 20.85 2.40
CA VAL A 19 13.33 21.59 1.17
C VAL A 19 13.56 23.06 1.48
N TYR A 20 14.59 23.62 0.89
CA TYR A 20 14.99 25.02 1.09
C TYR A 20 15.09 25.76 -0.24
N ASN A 21 14.80 27.06 -0.20
CA ASN A 21 15.12 27.93 -1.32
C ASN A 21 16.60 28.28 -1.26
N SER A 22 17.37 27.99 -2.32
CA SER A 22 18.84 28.16 -2.36
C SER A 22 19.30 29.60 -2.24
N LYS A 23 18.45 30.59 -2.61
CA LYS A 23 18.78 32.01 -2.55
C LYS A 23 18.51 32.66 -1.19
N THR A 24 17.45 32.21 -0.52
CA THR A 24 16.98 32.81 0.75
C THR A 24 17.25 31.97 1.97
N ASN A 25 17.72 30.73 1.77
CA ASN A 25 17.89 29.70 2.80
C ASN A 25 16.63 29.42 3.66
N LYS A 26 15.45 29.85 3.17
CA LYS A 26 14.20 29.58 3.85
C LYS A 26 13.74 28.15 3.59
N GLU A 27 13.36 27.44 4.66
CA GLU A 27 12.65 26.18 4.57
C GLU A 27 11.26 26.39 3.97
N LEU A 28 10.86 25.54 3.04
CA LEU A 28 9.58 25.58 2.36
C LEU A 28 8.58 24.66 3.06
N LYS A 29 7.35 25.14 3.22
CA LYS A 29 6.27 24.39 3.85
C LYS A 29 5.84 23.22 2.96
N GLN A 30 5.89 22.03 3.50
CA GLN A 30 5.39 20.81 2.87
C GLN A 30 3.90 20.62 3.13
N GLN A 31 3.22 19.88 2.26
CA GLN A 31 1.81 19.53 2.38
C GLN A 31 1.65 18.01 2.36
N ILE A 32 0.63 17.49 3.03
CA ILE A 32 0.28 16.08 2.95
C ILE A 32 -0.74 15.89 1.83
N SER A 33 -0.41 15.04 0.87
CA SER A 33 -1.30 14.66 -0.24
C SER A 33 -2.45 13.77 0.25
N THR A 34 -3.50 13.62 -0.55
CA THR A 34 -4.61 12.67 -0.30
C THR A 34 -4.15 11.22 -0.18
N SER A 35 -3.00 10.87 -0.78
CA SER A 35 -2.37 9.55 -0.65
C SER A 35 -1.51 9.39 0.62
N GLY A 36 -1.43 10.42 1.46
CA GLY A 36 -0.73 10.40 2.75
C GLY A 36 0.78 10.63 2.67
N TYR A 37 1.33 11.13 1.55
CA TYR A 37 2.74 11.46 1.39
C TYR A 37 2.98 12.96 1.50
N TYR A 38 4.14 13.37 2.01
CA TYR A 38 4.57 14.76 1.88
C TYR A 38 4.87 15.11 0.43
N ASN A 39 4.35 16.25 0.00
CA ASN A 39 4.64 16.86 -1.29
C ASN A 39 5.01 18.35 -1.13
N ILE A 40 5.57 18.92 -2.19
CA ILE A 40 5.96 20.31 -2.26
C ILE A 40 5.73 20.86 -3.67
N GLN A 41 5.42 22.14 -3.74
CA GLN A 41 5.32 22.89 -5.00
C GLN A 41 6.63 23.60 -5.29
N LEU A 42 7.24 23.26 -6.42
CA LEU A 42 8.45 23.91 -6.94
C LEU A 42 8.11 24.73 -8.17
N TYR A 43 8.70 25.90 -8.30
CA TYR A 43 8.48 26.83 -9.40
C TYR A 43 9.68 26.82 -10.35
N LYS A 44 9.43 26.62 -11.64
CA LYS A 44 10.43 26.73 -12.70
C LYS A 44 9.76 27.25 -13.97
N ASN A 45 10.39 28.24 -14.63
CA ASN A 45 9.91 28.81 -15.90
C ASN A 45 8.42 29.22 -15.85
N LYS A 46 8.03 29.95 -14.79
CA LYS A 46 6.64 30.40 -14.53
C LYS A 46 5.60 29.25 -14.39
N LYS A 47 6.04 28.00 -14.21
CA LYS A 47 5.18 26.84 -14.00
C LYS A 47 5.39 26.26 -12.61
N VAL A 48 4.33 25.66 -12.08
CA VAL A 48 4.33 24.96 -10.78
C VAL A 48 4.46 23.46 -11.03
N TYR A 49 5.33 22.82 -10.28
CA TYR A 49 5.55 21.39 -10.31
C TYR A 49 5.33 20.80 -8.92
N MET A 50 4.38 19.87 -8.79
CA MET A 50 4.19 19.13 -7.56
C MET A 50 5.18 17.96 -7.51
N LYS A 51 5.96 17.88 -6.44
CA LYS A 51 6.95 16.82 -6.24
C LYS A 51 6.76 16.14 -4.88
N TYR A 52 6.91 14.83 -4.83
CA TYR A 52 6.89 14.09 -3.58
C TYR A 52 8.26 14.13 -2.90
N ILE A 53 8.29 14.39 -1.59
CA ILE A 53 9.54 14.56 -0.82
C ILE A 53 10.39 13.29 -0.84
N HIS A 54 9.80 12.12 -0.56
CA HIS A 54 10.53 10.85 -0.58
C HIS A 54 11.24 10.58 -1.92
N ARG A 55 10.63 11.00 -3.04
CA ARG A 55 11.27 10.85 -4.36
C ARG A 55 12.43 11.82 -4.55
N LEU A 56 12.29 13.06 -4.08
CA LEU A 56 13.38 14.05 -4.14
C LEU A 56 14.59 13.61 -3.29
N VAL A 57 14.33 13.08 -2.09
CA VAL A 57 15.41 12.52 -1.23
C VAL A 57 16.06 11.33 -1.89
N ALA A 58 15.28 10.37 -2.38
CA ALA A 58 15.83 9.18 -3.00
C ALA A 58 16.67 9.53 -4.24
N GLN A 59 16.20 10.42 -5.12
CA GLN A 59 16.95 10.88 -6.29
C GLN A 59 18.24 11.60 -5.92
N ALA A 60 18.23 12.36 -4.82
CA ALA A 60 19.41 13.11 -4.41
C ALA A 60 20.48 12.27 -3.68
N PHE A 61 20.07 11.26 -2.89
CA PHE A 61 20.94 10.63 -1.91
C PHE A 61 21.12 9.12 -2.05
N ILE A 62 20.27 8.43 -2.81
CA ILE A 62 20.29 6.97 -2.93
C ILE A 62 20.62 6.58 -4.37
N ASP A 63 21.73 5.86 -4.55
CA ASP A 63 22.16 5.38 -5.87
C ASP A 63 21.22 4.30 -6.42
N GLY A 64 21.15 4.18 -7.75
CA GLY A 64 20.42 3.12 -8.42
C GLY A 64 18.92 3.36 -8.49
N GLU A 65 18.48 4.34 -9.31
CA GLU A 65 17.07 4.65 -9.53
C GLU A 65 16.28 3.44 -10.05
N LYS A 66 15.16 3.13 -9.38
CA LYS A 66 14.16 2.15 -9.79
C LYS A 66 12.79 2.84 -9.93
N GLU A 67 11.75 2.06 -10.23
CA GLU A 67 10.40 2.58 -10.52
C GLU A 67 9.75 3.27 -9.32
N GLN A 68 9.98 2.76 -8.12
CA GLN A 68 9.30 3.20 -6.90
C GLN A 68 10.28 3.44 -5.74
N VAL A 69 9.88 4.34 -4.86
CA VAL A 69 10.55 4.55 -3.58
C VAL A 69 9.67 3.99 -2.47
N ASP A 70 10.26 3.19 -1.60
CA ASP A 70 9.63 2.53 -0.49
C ASP A 70 10.13 3.10 0.85
N HIS A 71 9.23 3.19 1.85
CA HIS A 71 9.56 3.57 3.22
C HIS A 71 9.79 2.31 4.04
N ILE A 72 11.03 2.07 4.48
CA ILE A 72 11.44 0.82 5.14
C ILE A 72 10.59 0.53 6.39
N ASN A 73 10.24 1.55 7.18
CA ASN A 73 9.39 1.42 8.36
C ASN A 73 7.87 1.51 8.08
N GLY A 74 7.46 1.68 6.80
CA GLY A 74 6.06 1.83 6.41
C GLY A 74 5.43 3.20 6.71
N ASN A 75 6.14 4.11 7.38
CA ASN A 75 5.65 5.46 7.67
C ASN A 75 5.90 6.40 6.50
N LYS A 76 4.88 6.75 5.75
CA LYS A 76 4.91 7.61 4.56
C LYS A 76 5.37 9.05 4.84
N LEU A 77 5.42 9.46 6.09
CA LEU A 77 5.82 10.81 6.52
C LEU A 77 7.28 10.85 6.98
N ASP A 78 7.95 9.72 7.15
CA ASP A 78 9.36 9.64 7.53
C ASP A 78 10.25 9.57 6.29
N ASN A 79 10.63 10.74 5.76
CA ASN A 79 11.39 10.88 4.53
C ASN A 79 12.92 10.98 4.73
N ARG A 80 13.44 10.55 5.88
CA ARG A 80 14.89 10.46 6.09
C ARG A 80 15.51 9.45 5.14
N VAL A 81 16.67 9.75 4.58
CA VAL A 81 17.36 8.92 3.59
C VAL A 81 17.55 7.47 4.05
N GLU A 82 17.88 7.26 5.32
CA GLU A 82 18.05 5.94 5.94
C GLU A 82 16.79 5.08 5.97
N ASN A 83 15.62 5.71 5.86
CA ASN A 83 14.32 5.06 5.84
C ASN A 83 13.78 4.83 4.41
N LEU A 84 14.50 5.25 3.39
CA LEU A 84 14.07 5.15 2.00
C LEU A 84 14.92 4.16 1.22
N ARG A 85 14.31 3.49 0.25
CA ARG A 85 15.01 2.64 -0.70
C ARG A 85 14.31 2.62 -2.05
N TRP A 86 15.09 2.42 -3.11
CA TRP A 86 14.56 2.15 -4.44
C TRP A 86 14.10 0.69 -4.54
N VAL A 87 12.91 0.49 -5.07
CA VAL A 87 12.31 -0.84 -5.27
C VAL A 87 11.60 -0.92 -6.62
N THR A 88 11.51 -2.13 -7.16
CA THR A 88 10.59 -2.43 -8.26
C THR A 88 9.16 -2.53 -7.75
N ALA A 89 8.17 -2.45 -8.66
CA ALA A 89 6.76 -2.64 -8.31
C ALA A 89 6.52 -4.02 -7.66
N SER A 90 7.22 -5.06 -8.12
CA SER A 90 7.15 -6.41 -7.57
C SER A 90 7.69 -6.48 -6.14
N GLU A 91 8.90 -5.95 -5.90
CA GLU A 91 9.50 -5.89 -4.56
C GLU A 91 8.59 -5.14 -3.59
N ASN A 92 8.06 -3.98 -4.00
CA ASN A 92 7.16 -3.18 -3.17
C ASN A 92 5.86 -3.92 -2.82
N TYR A 93 5.31 -4.67 -3.76
CA TYR A 93 4.11 -5.46 -3.52
C TYR A 93 4.31 -6.54 -2.45
N TYR A 94 5.47 -7.18 -2.41
CA TYR A 94 5.78 -8.25 -1.45
C TYR A 94 6.30 -7.73 -0.08
N ASN A 95 6.86 -6.51 -0.03
CA ASN A 95 7.52 -5.99 1.18
C ASN A 95 6.58 -5.74 2.37
N TYR A 96 5.36 -5.26 2.16
CA TYR A 96 4.48 -4.88 3.26
C TYR A 96 3.27 -5.81 3.42
N GLY A 97 3.36 -6.69 4.41
CA GLY A 97 2.21 -7.45 4.87
C GLY A 97 1.52 -8.23 3.75
N TYR A 98 2.28 -8.65 2.71
CA TYR A 98 1.72 -9.46 1.61
C TYR A 98 1.00 -10.70 2.15
N GLU A 99 1.67 -11.44 3.05
CA GLU A 99 1.08 -12.64 3.66
C GLU A 99 -0.13 -12.30 4.53
N GLU A 100 -0.09 -11.17 5.24
CA GLU A 100 -1.20 -10.70 6.06
C GLU A 100 -2.35 -10.19 5.18
N ARG A 101 -2.07 -9.41 4.13
CA ARG A 101 -3.08 -9.01 3.13
C ARG A 101 -3.67 -10.21 2.40
N LYS A 102 -2.87 -11.22 2.11
CA LYS A 102 -3.31 -12.48 1.50
C LYS A 102 -4.22 -13.26 2.44
N LYS A 103 -3.86 -13.37 3.72
CA LYS A 103 -4.74 -13.94 4.76
C LYS A 103 -6.06 -13.18 4.89
N ASN A 104 -6.00 -11.84 4.91
CA ASN A 104 -7.17 -10.98 5.04
C ASN A 104 -8.07 -10.95 3.78
N ARG A 105 -7.53 -11.24 2.59
CA ARG A 105 -8.32 -11.46 1.37
C ARG A 105 -9.08 -12.79 1.40
N CYS A 106 -8.59 -13.79 2.08
CA CYS A 106 -9.27 -15.05 2.30
C CYS A 106 -10.32 -14.86 3.40
N ARG A 107 -11.50 -14.37 3.04
CA ARG A 107 -12.62 -14.26 3.98
C ARG A 107 -12.99 -15.66 4.46
N LYS A 108 -12.93 -15.87 5.78
CA LYS A 108 -13.39 -17.11 6.42
C LYS A 108 -14.87 -17.30 6.14
N VAL A 109 -15.25 -18.54 5.91
CA VAL A 109 -16.63 -18.93 5.61
C VAL A 109 -17.11 -19.87 6.73
N ILE A 110 -18.28 -19.61 7.25
CA ILE A 110 -18.96 -20.47 8.21
C ILE A 110 -20.11 -21.15 7.48
N ALA A 111 -20.13 -22.49 7.50
CA ALA A 111 -21.27 -23.29 7.06
C ALA A 111 -22.05 -23.68 8.30
N ILE A 112 -23.32 -23.33 8.35
CA ILE A 112 -24.24 -23.56 9.47
C ILE A 112 -25.33 -24.51 9.00
N SER A 113 -25.49 -25.64 9.70
CA SER A 113 -26.63 -26.55 9.57
C SER A 113 -27.36 -26.67 10.91
N ASP A 114 -28.46 -27.41 10.94
CA ASP A 114 -29.22 -27.64 12.18
C ASP A 114 -28.42 -28.44 13.22
N SER A 115 -27.43 -29.23 12.77
CA SER A 115 -26.64 -30.14 13.62
C SER A 115 -25.25 -29.65 13.95
N GLU A 116 -24.65 -28.79 13.10
CA GLU A 116 -23.25 -28.41 13.25
C GLU A 116 -22.92 -27.06 12.59
N THR A 117 -21.80 -26.51 13.02
CA THR A 117 -21.19 -25.30 12.41
C THR A 117 -19.74 -25.61 12.07
N ILE A 118 -19.38 -25.46 10.78
CA ILE A 118 -18.03 -25.74 10.29
C ILE A 118 -17.41 -24.43 9.77
N GLU A 119 -16.18 -24.14 10.23
CA GLU A 119 -15.42 -23.01 9.75
C GLU A 119 -14.41 -23.41 8.66
N PHE A 120 -14.29 -22.57 7.64
CA PHE A 120 -13.33 -22.72 6.55
C PHE A 120 -12.50 -21.42 6.42
N ASN A 121 -11.20 -21.55 6.14
CA ASN A 121 -10.33 -20.39 5.98
C ASN A 121 -10.57 -19.65 4.66
N SER A 122 -11.30 -20.23 3.74
CA SER A 122 -11.63 -19.61 2.45
C SER A 122 -12.87 -20.22 1.80
N ARG A 123 -13.47 -19.45 0.90
CA ARG A 123 -14.56 -19.92 0.04
C ARG A 123 -14.14 -21.12 -0.83
N LYS A 124 -12.85 -21.19 -1.24
CA LYS A 124 -12.29 -22.28 -2.04
C LYS A 124 -12.22 -23.58 -1.24
N GLU A 125 -11.79 -23.50 0.01
CA GLU A 125 -11.74 -24.66 0.93
C GLU A 125 -13.14 -25.19 1.22
N CYS A 126 -14.07 -24.29 1.56
CA CYS A 126 -15.48 -24.63 1.74
C CYS A 126 -16.07 -25.34 0.51
N ALA A 127 -15.81 -24.81 -0.68
CA ALA A 127 -16.30 -25.40 -1.92
C ALA A 127 -15.71 -26.79 -2.19
N LYS A 128 -14.43 -27.01 -1.84
CA LYS A 128 -13.78 -28.33 -1.92
C LYS A 128 -14.46 -29.34 -1.00
N TYR A 129 -14.72 -28.96 0.25
CA TYR A 129 -15.44 -29.80 1.22
C TYR A 129 -16.81 -30.22 0.70
N PHE A 130 -17.59 -29.29 0.18
CA PHE A 130 -18.93 -29.55 -0.39
C PHE A 130 -18.91 -30.04 -1.85
N LYS A 131 -17.75 -30.41 -2.40
CA LYS A 131 -17.55 -30.92 -3.76
C LYS A 131 -18.28 -30.08 -4.82
N CYS A 132 -18.07 -28.75 -4.78
CA CYS A 132 -18.70 -27.84 -5.71
C CYS A 132 -17.75 -26.71 -6.14
N LEU A 133 -18.13 -25.92 -7.14
CA LEU A 133 -17.37 -24.73 -7.52
C LEU A 133 -17.50 -23.61 -6.46
N PRO A 134 -16.45 -22.80 -6.20
CA PRO A 134 -16.55 -21.67 -5.27
C PRO A 134 -17.66 -20.70 -5.58
N SER A 135 -17.98 -20.46 -6.86
CA SER A 135 -19.10 -19.62 -7.30
C SER A 135 -20.48 -20.12 -6.86
N LYS A 136 -20.59 -21.40 -6.54
CA LYS A 136 -21.81 -22.02 -6.05
C LYS A 136 -22.04 -21.85 -4.54
N ILE A 137 -21.08 -21.31 -3.79
CA ILE A 137 -21.25 -20.94 -2.38
C ILE A 137 -21.86 -19.53 -2.34
N LYS A 138 -23.14 -19.43 -2.03
CA LYS A 138 -23.88 -18.16 -1.87
C LYS A 138 -24.06 -17.88 -0.38
N TYR A 139 -23.69 -16.67 0.07
CA TYR A 139 -23.82 -16.29 1.47
C TYR A 139 -25.27 -15.91 1.81
N ASN A 140 -25.64 -16.17 3.05
CA ASN A 140 -26.99 -15.93 3.60
C ASN A 140 -28.13 -16.59 2.79
N TYR A 141 -27.81 -17.73 2.15
CA TYR A 141 -28.77 -18.49 1.35
C TYR A 141 -28.92 -19.90 1.91
N LEU A 142 -30.13 -20.30 2.27
CA LEU A 142 -30.45 -21.66 2.70
C LEU A 142 -30.58 -22.58 1.47
N TYR A 143 -29.71 -23.57 1.39
CA TYR A 143 -29.73 -24.54 0.30
C TYR A 143 -30.83 -25.62 0.52
N LYS A 144 -31.73 -25.75 -0.43
CA LYS A 144 -32.88 -26.66 -0.33
C LYS A 144 -32.64 -28.03 -0.96
N LYS A 145 -31.56 -28.19 -1.76
CA LYS A 145 -31.28 -29.44 -2.52
C LYS A 145 -29.78 -29.73 -2.58
N GLY A 146 -29.43 -31.01 -2.86
CA GLY A 146 -28.07 -31.47 -3.04
C GLY A 146 -27.29 -31.59 -1.75
N ASN A 147 -25.97 -31.78 -1.87
CA ASN A 147 -25.02 -31.95 -0.75
C ASN A 147 -24.84 -30.74 0.17
N LYS A 148 -25.54 -29.65 -0.09
CA LYS A 148 -25.61 -28.44 0.76
C LYS A 148 -27.00 -28.22 1.35
N LYS A 149 -27.93 -29.20 1.23
CA LYS A 149 -29.30 -29.08 1.77
C LYS A 149 -29.26 -28.80 3.28
N GLY A 150 -30.05 -27.80 3.72
CA GLY A 150 -30.10 -27.39 5.11
C GLY A 150 -28.92 -26.52 5.58
N ILE A 151 -28.02 -26.09 4.67
CA ILE A 151 -26.84 -25.32 5.06
C ILE A 151 -27.00 -23.85 4.66
N ILE A 152 -26.61 -22.98 5.56
CA ILE A 152 -26.45 -21.53 5.34
C ILE A 152 -24.97 -21.19 5.43
N PHE A 153 -24.43 -20.50 4.43
CA PHE A 153 -23.06 -19.99 4.47
C PHE A 153 -23.05 -18.52 4.91
N LYS A 154 -22.17 -18.19 5.84
CA LYS A 154 -21.91 -16.81 6.28
C LYS A 154 -20.43 -16.47 6.13
N LEU A 155 -20.16 -15.16 5.94
CA LEU A 155 -18.79 -14.66 6.12
C LEU A 155 -18.54 -14.48 7.61
N LYS A 156 -17.37 -14.93 8.07
CA LYS A 156 -16.89 -14.59 9.41
C LYS A 156 -16.29 -13.18 9.31
N ILE A 157 -16.90 -12.24 10.01
CA ILE A 157 -16.45 -10.87 10.17
C ILE A 157 -15.33 -10.84 11.20
#